data_d2686035d260d1444bc3e720f915ba19
#
_entry.id   d2686035d260d1444bc3e720f915ba19
#
_cell.length_a   1.000
_cell.length_b   1.000
_cell.length_c   1.000
_cell.angle_alpha   90.00
_cell.angle_beta   90.00
_cell.angle_gamma   90.00
#
_symmetry.space_group_name_H-M   'P 1'
#
loop_
_entity.id
_entity.type
_entity.pdbx_description
1 polymer ?
#
loop_
_entity_poly.entity_id
_entity_poly.type
_entity_poly.pdbx_seq_one_letter_code
_entity_poly.pdbx_strand_id
1 'polypeptide(L)'
;TFLNNMSHDIRTPMNAIIGFTSLASTHIHDTERVKEYLRKITQSSNHLLSLINDVLDMSRIESGKMSIVEKPENLSEIMGEIRNIMQADINAKKLQFDMQVSNIADEIIYCDKLRINQIFLNLLSNAVKFTPSGGKVTLLMSQITSACEGYASYEFRIVDTGIGMDRDFLKHVFEPFSQERPSTLSGIQGTGLGMAITKNIVDMCGGTIKVDAAPSKGTEIVVTLDFRIVREHKKIEPISELEGVRVLVVDDDMNTCKNVSKMLRQLGMRVDWTVCGKEAVVRTDEAMEINDPYQIYIVDWLMP
;
A
#
# COMPACT_ATOMS: atom_id res chain seq x y z
N THR A 1 9.36 -29.40 15.40
CA THR A 1 8.39 -29.10 14.30
C THR A 1 8.84 -27.92 13.45
N PHE A 2 9.25 -26.77 14.02
CA PHE A 2 9.75 -25.57 13.29
C PHE A 2 10.90 -25.92 12.31
N LEU A 3 11.98 -26.52 12.81
CA LEU A 3 13.15 -26.86 12.00
C LEU A 3 12.84 -27.92 10.91
N ASN A 4 11.90 -28.82 11.12
CA ASN A 4 11.53 -29.81 10.12
C ASN A 4 10.77 -29.21 8.94
N ASN A 5 9.81 -28.29 9.18
CA ASN A 5 9.08 -27.61 8.14
C ASN A 5 10.01 -26.72 7.31
N MET A 6 10.89 -25.95 7.98
CA MET A 6 11.91 -25.15 7.31
C MET A 6 12.84 -25.98 6.42
N SER A 7 13.34 -27.13 6.95
CA SER A 7 14.25 -28.00 6.20
C SER A 7 13.58 -28.54 4.92
N HIS A 8 12.30 -28.86 5.00
CA HIS A 8 11.52 -29.29 3.83
C HIS A 8 11.33 -28.14 2.82
N ASP A 9 10.95 -26.97 3.28
CA ASP A 9 10.63 -25.83 2.42
C ASP A 9 11.88 -25.22 1.76
N ILE A 10 13.05 -25.31 2.39
CA ILE A 10 14.34 -24.96 1.80
C ILE A 10 14.78 -26.03 0.78
N ARG A 11 14.57 -27.32 1.06
CA ARG A 11 15.03 -28.43 0.19
C ARG A 11 14.30 -28.42 -1.16
N THR A 12 13.02 -28.08 -1.19
CA THR A 12 12.19 -28.06 -2.41
C THR A 12 12.74 -27.14 -3.49
N PRO A 13 12.91 -25.82 -3.26
CA PRO A 13 13.49 -24.93 -4.27
C PRO A 13 14.95 -25.25 -4.58
N MET A 14 15.73 -25.75 -3.61
CA MET A 14 17.12 -26.16 -3.84
C MET A 14 17.20 -27.32 -4.81
N ASN A 15 16.35 -28.34 -4.63
CA ASN A 15 16.28 -29.50 -5.55
C ASN A 15 15.81 -29.08 -6.94
N ALA A 16 14.88 -28.12 -7.03
CA ALA A 16 14.43 -27.55 -8.30
C ALA A 16 15.58 -26.83 -9.03
N ILE A 17 16.38 -26.00 -8.34
CA ILE A 17 17.57 -25.33 -8.90
C ILE A 17 18.53 -26.39 -9.45
N ILE A 18 18.89 -27.40 -8.66
CA ILE A 18 19.83 -28.48 -9.06
C ILE A 18 19.27 -29.23 -10.28
N GLY A 19 17.99 -29.63 -10.25
CA GLY A 19 17.35 -30.38 -11.33
C GLY A 19 17.28 -29.56 -12.64
N PHE A 20 16.86 -28.32 -12.61
CA PHE A 20 16.80 -27.46 -13.82
C PHE A 20 18.19 -27.12 -14.34
N THR A 21 19.20 -26.98 -13.48
CA THR A 21 20.60 -26.80 -13.92
C THR A 21 21.10 -28.02 -14.65
N SER A 22 20.83 -29.24 -14.17
CA SER A 22 21.18 -30.49 -14.85
C SER A 22 20.47 -30.63 -16.20
N LEU A 23 19.16 -30.28 -16.26
CA LEU A 23 18.39 -30.32 -17.50
C LEU A 23 18.88 -29.26 -18.51
N ALA A 24 19.24 -28.05 -18.06
CA ALA A 24 19.83 -27.04 -18.93
C ALA A 24 21.17 -27.52 -19.54
N SER A 25 22.00 -28.17 -18.75
CA SER A 25 23.28 -28.74 -19.23
C SER A 25 23.08 -29.87 -20.24
N THR A 26 22.07 -30.73 -20.06
CA THR A 26 21.74 -31.81 -20.98
C THR A 26 21.15 -31.28 -22.31
N HIS A 27 20.43 -30.18 -22.28
CA HIS A 27 19.76 -29.63 -23.47
C HIS A 27 20.44 -28.35 -23.98
N ILE A 28 21.74 -28.20 -23.83
CA ILE A 28 22.50 -26.99 -24.09
C ILE A 28 22.34 -26.42 -25.53
N HIS A 29 22.02 -27.31 -26.50
CA HIS A 29 21.78 -26.91 -27.89
C HIS A 29 20.35 -26.51 -28.18
N ASP A 30 19.40 -26.65 -27.25
CA ASP A 30 18.01 -26.23 -27.36
C ASP A 30 17.83 -24.92 -26.57
N THR A 31 18.04 -23.81 -27.26
CA THR A 31 18.04 -22.47 -26.68
C THR A 31 16.72 -22.14 -25.96
N GLU A 32 15.57 -22.57 -26.49
CA GLU A 32 14.27 -22.25 -25.90
C GLU A 32 14.07 -23.03 -24.59
N ARG A 33 14.43 -24.30 -24.56
CA ARG A 33 14.39 -25.09 -23.30
C ARG A 33 15.37 -24.56 -22.27
N VAL A 34 16.57 -24.18 -22.68
CA VAL A 34 17.57 -23.61 -21.76
C VAL A 34 17.04 -22.30 -21.16
N LYS A 35 16.45 -21.41 -21.95
CA LYS A 35 15.80 -20.20 -21.43
C LYS A 35 14.70 -20.51 -20.41
N GLU A 36 13.86 -21.51 -20.68
CA GLU A 36 12.81 -21.91 -19.75
C GLU A 36 13.40 -22.43 -18.42
N TYR A 37 14.43 -23.27 -18.49
CA TYR A 37 15.10 -23.80 -17.30
C TYR A 37 15.78 -22.69 -16.49
N LEU A 38 16.48 -21.76 -17.14
CA LEU A 38 17.07 -20.60 -16.47
C LEU A 38 16.02 -19.75 -15.77
N ARG A 39 14.85 -19.52 -16.39
CA ARG A 39 13.74 -18.81 -15.75
C ARG A 39 13.25 -19.56 -14.49
N LYS A 40 13.10 -20.87 -14.55
CA LYS A 40 12.70 -21.71 -13.40
C LYS A 40 13.75 -21.70 -12.29
N ILE A 41 15.05 -21.71 -12.64
CA ILE A 41 16.16 -21.58 -11.68
C ILE A 41 16.06 -20.21 -10.97
N THR A 42 15.92 -19.11 -11.71
CA THR A 42 15.80 -17.77 -11.14
C THR A 42 14.59 -17.67 -10.21
N GLN A 43 13.44 -18.20 -10.62
CA GLN A 43 12.23 -18.23 -9.79
C GLN A 43 12.45 -19.00 -8.49
N SER A 44 13.06 -20.19 -8.56
CA SER A 44 13.34 -21.01 -7.38
C SER A 44 14.39 -20.37 -6.46
N SER A 45 15.39 -19.68 -7.02
CA SER A 45 16.41 -18.94 -6.27
C SER A 45 15.81 -17.76 -5.51
N ASN A 46 14.94 -16.97 -6.17
CA ASN A 46 14.24 -15.85 -5.53
C ASN A 46 13.31 -16.35 -4.41
N HIS A 47 12.63 -17.47 -4.63
CA HIS A 47 11.79 -18.07 -3.59
C HIS A 47 12.63 -18.54 -2.39
N LEU A 48 13.78 -19.18 -2.63
CA LEU A 48 14.69 -19.60 -1.56
C LEU A 48 15.22 -18.40 -0.76
N LEU A 49 15.56 -17.31 -1.45
CA LEU A 49 16.03 -16.08 -0.80
C LEU A 49 14.94 -15.47 0.09
N SER A 50 13.68 -15.43 -0.40
CA SER A 50 12.53 -14.98 0.40
C SER A 50 12.35 -15.83 1.65
N LEU A 51 12.40 -17.17 1.53
CA LEU A 51 12.32 -18.09 2.65
C LEU A 51 13.40 -17.84 3.71
N ILE A 52 14.65 -17.65 3.27
CA ILE A 52 15.76 -17.37 4.19
C ILE A 52 15.52 -16.05 4.93
N ASN A 53 15.08 -15.01 4.23
CA ASN A 53 14.81 -13.71 4.84
C ASN A 53 13.64 -13.80 5.84
N ASP A 54 12.56 -14.51 5.51
CA ASP A 54 11.41 -14.71 6.42
C ASP A 54 11.85 -15.42 7.70
N VAL A 55 12.71 -16.43 7.58
CA VAL A 55 13.25 -17.17 8.72
C VAL A 55 14.15 -16.30 9.59
N LEU A 56 15.02 -15.51 8.97
CA LEU A 56 15.89 -14.57 9.69
C LEU A 56 15.07 -13.49 10.41
N ASP A 57 14.03 -12.97 9.77
CA ASP A 57 13.13 -12.02 10.40
C ASP A 57 12.38 -12.64 11.58
N MET A 58 11.82 -13.86 11.41
CA MET A 58 11.15 -14.57 12.50
C MET A 58 12.09 -14.82 13.68
N SER A 59 13.32 -15.25 13.41
CA SER A 59 14.34 -15.45 14.44
C SER A 59 14.70 -14.16 15.20
N ARG A 60 14.77 -13.01 14.47
CA ARG A 60 14.99 -11.70 15.09
C ARG A 60 13.81 -11.25 15.94
N ILE A 61 12.58 -11.56 15.52
CA ILE A 61 11.36 -11.29 16.29
C ILE A 61 11.37 -12.10 17.57
N GLU A 62 11.53 -13.44 17.49
CA GLU A 62 11.53 -14.34 18.64
C GLU A 62 12.64 -14.01 19.66
N SER A 63 13.80 -13.58 19.19
CA SER A 63 14.91 -13.19 20.06
C SER A 63 14.83 -11.76 20.60
N GLY A 64 13.75 -11.00 20.26
CA GLY A 64 13.59 -9.59 20.64
C GLY A 64 14.65 -8.66 20.06
N LYS A 65 15.35 -9.08 19.00
CA LYS A 65 16.41 -8.30 18.35
C LYS A 65 15.92 -7.47 17.17
N MET A 66 14.66 -7.62 16.77
CA MET A 66 14.09 -6.75 15.77
C MET A 66 13.80 -5.40 16.39
N SER A 67 14.20 -4.32 15.73
CA SER A 67 13.94 -2.94 16.13
C SER A 67 13.24 -2.20 15.01
N ILE A 68 12.40 -1.24 15.37
CA ILE A 68 11.77 -0.30 14.44
C ILE A 68 12.65 0.96 14.37
N VAL A 69 13.06 1.34 13.17
CA VAL A 69 13.92 2.51 12.92
C VAL A 69 13.09 3.59 12.24
N GLU A 70 12.47 4.43 13.04
CA GLU A 70 11.61 5.51 12.54
C GLU A 70 12.45 6.66 11.91
N LYS A 71 12.02 7.08 10.72
CA LYS A 71 12.52 8.25 10.02
C LYS A 71 11.35 9.06 9.46
N PRO A 72 11.55 10.38 9.19
CA PRO A 72 10.58 11.15 8.45
C PRO A 72 10.45 10.58 7.03
N GLU A 73 9.26 10.13 6.68
CA GLU A 73 8.95 9.52 5.37
C GLU A 73 7.61 10.04 4.87
N ASN A 74 7.46 10.14 3.56
CA ASN A 74 6.20 10.48 2.93
C ASN A 74 5.38 9.21 2.69
N LEU A 75 4.22 9.10 3.34
CA LEU A 75 3.36 7.92 3.26
C LEU A 75 2.79 7.70 1.85
N SER A 76 2.45 8.78 1.16
CA SER A 76 1.93 8.71 -0.23
C SER A 76 3.00 8.18 -1.20
N GLU A 77 4.26 8.56 -1.02
CA GLU A 77 5.38 8.03 -1.81
C GLU A 77 5.60 6.54 -1.54
N ILE A 78 5.57 6.11 -0.28
CA ILE A 78 5.68 4.69 0.09
C ILE A 78 4.59 3.87 -0.60
N MET A 79 3.34 4.33 -0.55
CA MET A 79 2.21 3.64 -1.19
C MET A 79 2.37 3.61 -2.72
N GLY A 80 2.87 4.67 -3.33
CA GLY A 80 3.20 4.74 -4.75
C GLY A 80 4.27 3.71 -5.16
N GLU A 81 5.33 3.56 -4.38
CA GLU A 81 6.38 2.55 -4.60
C GLU A 81 5.81 1.13 -4.51
N ILE A 82 5.00 0.83 -3.50
CA ILE A 82 4.33 -0.46 -3.34
C ILE A 82 3.46 -0.78 -4.56
N ARG A 83 2.67 0.18 -5.03
CA ARG A 83 1.86 0.04 -6.24
C ARG A 83 2.72 -0.33 -7.46
N ASN A 84 3.83 0.37 -7.66
CA ASN A 84 4.73 0.12 -8.79
C ASN A 84 5.34 -1.28 -8.73
N ILE A 85 5.74 -1.74 -7.54
CA ILE A 85 6.28 -3.10 -7.33
C ILE A 85 5.23 -4.16 -7.70
N MET A 86 3.98 -3.98 -7.29
CA MET A 86 2.90 -4.95 -7.52
C MET A 86 2.36 -4.96 -8.95
N GLN A 87 2.63 -3.92 -9.75
CA GLN A 87 2.03 -3.73 -11.08
C GLN A 87 2.27 -4.91 -12.04
N ALA A 88 3.46 -5.51 -11.99
CA ALA A 88 3.81 -6.64 -12.86
C ALA A 88 2.95 -7.87 -12.57
N ASP A 89 2.75 -8.20 -11.29
CA ASP A 89 1.97 -9.37 -10.87
C ASP A 89 0.47 -9.16 -11.11
N ILE A 90 -0.02 -7.94 -10.88
CA ILE A 90 -1.39 -7.52 -11.17
C ILE A 90 -1.70 -7.70 -12.66
N ASN A 91 -0.82 -7.20 -13.52
CA ASN A 91 -0.97 -7.29 -14.98
C ASN A 91 -0.88 -8.74 -15.46
N ALA A 92 0.06 -9.53 -14.93
CA ALA A 92 0.22 -10.94 -15.29
C ALA A 92 -1.03 -11.76 -15.00
N LYS A 93 -1.73 -11.46 -13.90
CA LYS A 93 -3.00 -12.10 -13.53
C LYS A 93 -4.24 -11.41 -14.09
N LYS A 94 -4.10 -10.28 -14.82
CA LYS A 94 -5.21 -9.48 -15.35
C LYS A 94 -6.22 -9.09 -14.26
N LEU A 95 -5.72 -8.71 -13.08
CA LEU A 95 -6.55 -8.25 -11.97
C LEU A 95 -6.91 -6.78 -12.14
N GLN A 96 -8.08 -6.41 -11.62
CA GLN A 96 -8.43 -5.02 -11.39
C GLN A 96 -7.82 -4.59 -10.07
N PHE A 97 -6.94 -3.57 -10.11
CA PHE A 97 -6.33 -3.03 -8.90
C PHE A 97 -6.75 -1.58 -8.71
N ASP A 98 -7.34 -1.29 -7.56
CA ASP A 98 -7.80 0.03 -7.18
C ASP A 98 -7.10 0.46 -5.88
N MET A 99 -6.53 1.66 -5.87
CA MET A 99 -5.93 2.26 -4.70
C MET A 99 -6.59 3.61 -4.45
N GLN A 100 -7.28 3.73 -3.33
CA GLN A 100 -8.00 4.93 -2.96
C GLN A 100 -7.41 5.51 -1.68
N VAL A 101 -7.19 6.81 -1.69
CA VAL A 101 -6.66 7.58 -0.56
C VAL A 101 -7.70 8.62 -0.18
N SER A 102 -8.08 8.66 1.08
CA SER A 102 -9.10 9.59 1.57
C SER A 102 -8.70 10.24 2.90
N ASN A 103 -9.05 11.51 3.04
CA ASN A 103 -8.90 12.26 4.29
C ASN A 103 -7.48 12.30 4.89
N ILE A 104 -6.43 12.28 4.05
CA ILE A 104 -5.05 12.39 4.53
C ILE A 104 -4.74 13.88 4.72
N ALA A 105 -4.49 14.26 5.97
CA ALA A 105 -4.07 15.61 6.34
C ALA A 105 -2.55 15.69 6.58
N ASP A 106 -1.97 14.63 7.12
CA ASP A 106 -0.56 14.54 7.46
C ASP A 106 0.10 13.47 6.60
N GLU A 107 0.87 13.88 5.58
CA GLU A 107 1.54 12.94 4.68
C GLU A 107 2.93 12.54 5.16
N ILE A 108 3.60 13.43 5.91
CA ILE A 108 4.96 13.18 6.41
C ILE A 108 4.87 12.68 7.84
N ILE A 109 5.29 11.45 8.04
CA ILE A 109 5.19 10.72 9.30
C ILE A 109 6.55 10.12 9.69
N TYR A 110 6.75 9.86 10.98
CA TYR A 110 7.89 9.06 11.42
C TYR A 110 7.51 7.59 11.34
N CYS A 111 8.12 6.85 10.41
CA CYS A 111 7.93 5.41 10.29
C CYS A 111 9.20 4.69 9.83
N ASP A 112 9.20 3.38 9.98
CA ASP A 112 10.20 2.50 9.36
C ASP A 112 9.68 2.06 7.98
N LYS A 113 10.15 2.75 6.93
CA LYS A 113 9.76 2.49 5.53
C LYS A 113 9.95 1.02 5.14
N LEU A 114 11.04 0.38 5.61
CA LEU A 114 11.31 -1.02 5.30
C LEU A 114 10.21 -1.93 5.87
N ARG A 115 9.82 -1.69 7.12
CA ARG A 115 8.78 -2.48 7.79
C ARG A 115 7.40 -2.21 7.25
N ILE A 116 7.10 -0.96 6.91
CA ILE A 116 5.84 -0.61 6.21
C ILE A 116 5.75 -1.32 4.86
N ASN A 117 6.80 -1.26 4.05
CA ASN A 117 6.86 -2.00 2.78
C ASN A 117 6.66 -3.51 3.00
N GLN A 118 7.30 -4.09 4.01
CA GLN A 118 7.17 -5.51 4.33
C GLN A 118 5.74 -5.92 4.68
N ILE A 119 5.04 -5.12 5.51
CA ILE A 119 3.62 -5.34 5.82
C ILE A 119 2.80 -5.38 4.53
N PHE A 120 2.83 -4.29 3.75
CA PHE A 120 1.92 -4.14 2.62
C PHE A 120 2.26 -5.04 1.44
N LEU A 121 3.54 -5.27 1.15
CA LEU A 121 3.93 -6.23 0.12
C LEU A 121 3.50 -7.66 0.48
N ASN A 122 3.60 -8.07 1.74
CA ASN A 122 3.09 -9.36 2.20
C ASN A 122 1.56 -9.47 2.02
N LEU A 123 0.82 -8.47 2.46
CA LEU A 123 -0.63 -8.49 2.39
C LEU A 123 -1.14 -8.44 0.94
N LEU A 124 -0.59 -7.52 0.14
CA LEU A 124 -0.98 -7.36 -1.27
C LEU A 124 -0.55 -8.55 -2.13
N SER A 125 0.64 -9.12 -1.90
CA SER A 125 1.06 -10.32 -2.63
C SER A 125 0.15 -11.50 -2.32
N ASN A 126 -0.34 -11.65 -1.08
CA ASN A 126 -1.35 -12.64 -0.75
C ASN A 126 -2.69 -12.35 -1.44
N ALA A 127 -3.18 -11.12 -1.43
CA ALA A 127 -4.40 -10.74 -2.13
C ALA A 127 -4.31 -11.06 -3.63
N VAL A 128 -3.21 -10.65 -4.30
CA VAL A 128 -2.96 -10.97 -5.72
C VAL A 128 -2.84 -12.47 -5.95
N LYS A 129 -2.15 -13.18 -5.07
CA LYS A 129 -1.91 -14.62 -5.16
C LYS A 129 -3.19 -15.44 -5.10
N PHE A 130 -4.10 -15.10 -4.19
CA PHE A 130 -5.32 -15.86 -3.93
C PHE A 130 -6.56 -15.35 -4.69
N THR A 131 -6.44 -14.24 -5.41
CA THR A 131 -7.50 -13.77 -6.31
C THR A 131 -7.37 -14.43 -7.67
N PRO A 132 -8.43 -15.04 -8.22
CA PRO A 132 -8.44 -15.59 -9.57
C PRO A 132 -8.23 -14.51 -10.63
N SER A 133 -7.77 -14.91 -11.81
CA SER A 133 -7.62 -14.00 -12.96
C SER A 133 -8.95 -13.29 -13.29
N GLY A 134 -8.87 -11.97 -13.50
CA GLY A 134 -10.04 -11.10 -13.73
C GLY A 134 -10.74 -10.63 -12.46
N GLY A 135 -10.30 -11.07 -11.28
CA GLY A 135 -10.83 -10.58 -10.01
C GLY A 135 -10.32 -9.17 -9.65
N LYS A 136 -10.68 -8.70 -8.47
CA LYS A 136 -10.39 -7.35 -7.99
C LYS A 136 -9.63 -7.38 -6.67
N VAL A 137 -8.64 -6.47 -6.54
CA VAL A 137 -7.95 -6.16 -5.28
C VAL A 137 -8.05 -4.66 -5.07
N THR A 138 -8.48 -4.23 -3.88
CA THR A 138 -8.63 -2.82 -3.52
C THR A 138 -7.82 -2.53 -2.26
N LEU A 139 -7.04 -1.46 -2.28
CA LEU A 139 -6.37 -0.90 -1.12
C LEU A 139 -6.99 0.47 -0.83
N LEU A 140 -7.62 0.60 0.32
CA LEU A 140 -8.15 1.86 0.83
C LEU A 140 -7.23 2.35 1.94
N MET A 141 -6.84 3.61 1.90
CA MET A 141 -6.06 4.26 2.95
C MET A 141 -6.81 5.49 3.42
N SER A 142 -7.00 5.62 4.73
CA SER A 142 -7.64 6.79 5.34
C SER A 142 -6.97 7.16 6.65
N GLN A 143 -6.84 8.46 6.88
CA GLN A 143 -6.46 8.97 8.19
C GLN A 143 -7.72 9.06 9.05
N ILE A 144 -7.64 8.50 10.25
CA ILE A 144 -8.69 8.51 11.26
C ILE A 144 -8.25 9.34 12.46
N THR A 145 -9.20 9.67 13.34
CA THR A 145 -8.89 10.45 14.54
C THR A 145 -7.95 9.68 15.44
N SER A 146 -6.79 10.26 15.76
CA SER A 146 -5.87 9.71 16.76
C SER A 146 -6.30 10.07 18.17
N ALA A 147 -6.12 9.17 19.11
CA ALA A 147 -6.31 9.41 20.53
C ALA A 147 -5.15 10.19 21.17
N CYS A 148 -3.97 10.23 20.52
CA CYS A 148 -2.76 10.84 21.05
C CYS A 148 -2.42 12.14 20.31
N GLU A 149 -2.15 13.20 21.07
CA GLU A 149 -1.67 14.45 20.49
C GLU A 149 -0.27 14.26 19.86
N GLY A 150 -0.06 14.80 18.64
CA GLY A 150 1.20 14.64 17.91
C GLY A 150 1.30 13.35 17.11
N TYR A 151 0.25 12.54 17.10
CA TYR A 151 0.13 11.32 16.29
C TYR A 151 -1.04 11.42 15.33
N ALA A 152 -0.93 10.74 14.20
CA ALA A 152 -2.03 10.48 13.28
C ALA A 152 -2.24 8.97 13.16
N SER A 153 -3.50 8.55 13.22
CA SER A 153 -3.89 7.15 13.03
C SER A 153 -4.31 6.93 11.59
N TYR A 154 -3.81 5.86 10.98
CA TYR A 154 -4.14 5.48 9.62
C TYR A 154 -4.76 4.10 9.59
N GLU A 155 -5.88 3.99 8.91
CA GLU A 155 -6.52 2.72 8.59
C GLU A 155 -6.20 2.35 7.14
N PHE A 156 -5.68 1.14 6.96
CA PHE A 156 -5.43 0.54 5.66
C PHE A 156 -6.31 -0.69 5.52
N ARG A 157 -7.14 -0.68 4.50
CA ARG A 157 -8.10 -1.76 4.24
C ARG A 157 -7.78 -2.40 2.90
N ILE A 158 -7.41 -3.67 2.93
CA ILE A 158 -7.11 -4.47 1.74
C ILE A 158 -8.27 -5.44 1.54
N VAL A 159 -8.93 -5.33 0.40
CA VAL A 159 -10.08 -6.16 0.05
C VAL A 159 -9.79 -6.88 -1.26
N ASP A 160 -9.94 -8.19 -1.26
CA ASP A 160 -9.82 -9.00 -2.47
C ASP A 160 -11.11 -9.80 -2.75
N THR A 161 -11.32 -10.16 -4.00
CA THR A 161 -12.42 -11.03 -4.45
C THR A 161 -11.95 -12.47 -4.66
N GLY A 162 -11.01 -12.90 -3.85
CA GLY A 162 -10.37 -14.20 -3.94
C GLY A 162 -11.18 -15.35 -3.37
N ILE A 163 -10.49 -16.47 -3.18
CA ILE A 163 -11.10 -17.71 -2.67
C ILE A 163 -11.60 -17.59 -1.22
N GLY A 164 -11.17 -16.57 -0.49
CA GLY A 164 -11.44 -16.41 0.95
C GLY A 164 -10.73 -17.45 1.80
N MET A 165 -11.16 -17.61 3.04
CA MET A 165 -10.59 -18.53 4.02
C MET A 165 -11.69 -19.23 4.80
N ASP A 166 -11.41 -20.46 5.27
CA ASP A 166 -12.28 -21.19 6.19
C ASP A 166 -12.22 -20.57 7.60
N ARG A 167 -13.34 -20.68 8.34
CA ARG A 167 -13.44 -20.13 9.70
C ARG A 167 -12.44 -20.74 10.69
N ASP A 168 -12.11 -22.01 10.53
CA ASP A 168 -11.15 -22.66 11.41
C ASP A 168 -9.72 -22.22 11.08
N PHE A 169 -9.41 -22.02 9.81
CA PHE A 169 -8.11 -21.48 9.40
C PHE A 169 -7.90 -20.03 9.87
N LEU A 170 -8.95 -19.18 9.85
CA LEU A 170 -8.88 -17.81 10.34
C LEU A 170 -8.37 -17.69 11.78
N LYS A 171 -8.64 -18.67 12.65
CA LYS A 171 -8.16 -18.68 14.02
C LYS A 171 -6.64 -18.82 14.13
N HIS A 172 -6.02 -19.38 13.10
CA HIS A 172 -4.60 -19.73 13.05
C HIS A 172 -3.83 -18.97 11.96
N VAL A 173 -4.48 -18.00 11.27
CA VAL A 173 -3.89 -17.30 10.10
C VAL A 173 -2.60 -16.54 10.42
N PHE A 174 -2.41 -16.14 11.67
CA PHE A 174 -1.21 -15.46 12.16
C PHE A 174 -0.20 -16.41 12.84
N GLU A 175 -0.49 -17.71 12.92
CA GLU A 175 0.47 -18.67 13.46
C GLU A 175 1.56 -18.97 12.42
N PRO A 176 2.83 -19.05 12.83
CA PRO A 176 3.92 -19.41 11.91
C PRO A 176 3.67 -20.74 11.19
N PHE A 177 3.97 -20.79 9.88
CA PHE A 177 3.78 -21.96 9.01
C PHE A 177 2.32 -22.40 8.81
N SER A 178 1.37 -21.58 9.19
CA SER A 178 -0.05 -21.85 8.96
C SER A 178 -0.38 -21.75 7.48
N GLN A 179 -0.96 -22.80 6.91
CA GLN A 179 -1.45 -22.86 5.53
C GLN A 179 -2.77 -23.63 5.51
N GLU A 180 -3.80 -23.08 4.87
CA GLU A 180 -5.10 -23.74 4.77
C GLU A 180 -5.03 -25.05 3.97
N ARG A 181 -4.17 -25.07 2.95
CA ARG A 181 -3.89 -26.29 2.14
C ARG A 181 -2.41 -26.39 1.89
N PRO A 182 -1.84 -27.61 1.98
CA PRO A 182 -0.45 -27.81 1.61
C PRO A 182 -0.17 -27.31 0.20
N SER A 183 0.95 -26.63 0.00
CA SER A 183 1.38 -26.08 -1.29
C SER A 183 1.46 -27.15 -2.41
N THR A 184 1.69 -28.40 -2.03
CA THR A 184 1.70 -29.57 -2.93
C THR A 184 0.34 -29.87 -3.56
N LEU A 185 -0.76 -29.50 -2.90
CA LEU A 185 -2.13 -29.75 -3.39
C LEU A 185 -2.73 -28.53 -4.09
N SER A 186 -2.35 -27.32 -3.68
CA SER A 186 -2.91 -26.07 -4.22
C SER A 186 -2.12 -25.51 -5.40
N GLY A 187 -0.87 -25.96 -5.63
CA GLY A 187 0.04 -25.36 -6.61
C GLY A 187 0.46 -23.91 -6.27
N ILE A 188 0.01 -23.38 -5.14
CA ILE A 188 0.24 -22.01 -4.70
C ILE A 188 1.32 -22.04 -3.61
N GLN A 189 2.55 -21.67 -3.98
CA GLN A 189 3.70 -21.67 -3.05
C GLN A 189 3.58 -20.54 -2.02
N GLY A 190 3.95 -20.82 -0.76
CA GLY A 190 4.05 -19.84 0.31
C GLY A 190 4.72 -20.43 1.54
N THR A 191 5.39 -19.59 2.31
CA THR A 191 6.15 -19.97 3.51
C THR A 191 5.25 -20.24 4.72
N GLY A 192 4.05 -19.64 4.74
CA GLY A 192 3.20 -19.56 5.93
C GLY A 192 3.78 -18.66 7.03
N LEU A 193 4.87 -17.92 6.75
CA LEU A 193 5.49 -16.98 7.70
C LEU A 193 5.03 -15.53 7.50
N GLY A 194 4.65 -15.17 6.27
CA GLY A 194 4.34 -13.78 5.94
C GLY A 194 3.28 -13.12 6.84
N MET A 195 2.17 -13.81 7.12
CA MET A 195 1.11 -13.28 8.01
C MET A 195 1.58 -13.16 9.46
N ALA A 196 2.34 -14.13 9.95
CA ALA A 196 2.94 -14.10 11.29
C ALA A 196 3.92 -12.93 11.43
N ILE A 197 4.82 -12.73 10.47
CA ILE A 197 5.76 -11.61 10.42
C ILE A 197 5.00 -10.28 10.37
N THR A 198 3.99 -10.17 9.51
CA THR A 198 3.15 -8.97 9.40
C THR A 198 2.50 -8.62 10.74
N LYS A 199 1.89 -9.60 11.41
CA LYS A 199 1.28 -9.41 12.75
C LYS A 199 2.30 -8.90 13.76
N ASN A 200 3.47 -9.53 13.82
CA ASN A 200 4.52 -9.11 14.75
C ASN A 200 5.02 -7.68 14.48
N ILE A 201 5.23 -7.31 13.20
CA ILE A 201 5.66 -5.95 12.85
C ILE A 201 4.58 -4.94 13.22
N VAL A 202 3.30 -5.22 12.93
CA VAL A 202 2.17 -4.36 13.32
C VAL A 202 2.11 -4.18 14.82
N ASP A 203 2.28 -5.26 15.61
CA ASP A 203 2.29 -5.20 17.08
C ASP A 203 3.49 -4.39 17.61
N MET A 204 4.66 -4.53 17.01
CA MET A 204 5.85 -3.74 17.35
C MET A 204 5.67 -2.25 17.05
N CYS A 205 4.88 -1.90 16.02
CA CYS A 205 4.47 -0.53 15.72
C CYS A 205 3.32 -0.03 16.61
N GLY A 206 2.85 -0.82 17.58
CA GLY A 206 1.71 -0.47 18.45
C GLY A 206 0.36 -0.45 17.72
N GLY A 207 0.29 -1.03 16.53
CA GLY A 207 -0.90 -1.07 15.69
C GLY A 207 -1.81 -2.27 15.93
N THR A 208 -2.83 -2.39 15.09
CA THR A 208 -3.74 -3.55 15.08
C THR A 208 -3.93 -4.09 13.68
N ILE A 209 -4.12 -5.41 13.57
CA ILE A 209 -4.49 -6.06 12.31
C ILE A 209 -5.68 -6.98 12.56
N LYS A 210 -6.69 -6.90 11.68
CA LYS A 210 -7.89 -7.73 11.70
C LYS A 210 -8.08 -8.36 10.33
N VAL A 211 -8.55 -9.60 10.30
CA VAL A 211 -8.86 -10.32 9.07
C VAL A 211 -10.29 -10.80 9.14
N ASP A 212 -11.06 -10.53 8.11
CA ASP A 212 -12.39 -11.09 7.88
C ASP A 212 -12.40 -11.76 6.50
N ALA A 213 -12.84 -13.01 6.46
CA ALA A 213 -12.90 -13.78 5.23
C ALA A 213 -13.97 -14.87 5.33
N ALA A 214 -14.51 -15.24 4.18
CA ALA A 214 -15.37 -16.40 4.07
C ALA A 214 -15.10 -17.13 2.74
N PRO A 215 -15.27 -18.46 2.70
CA PRO A 215 -15.07 -19.22 1.46
C PRO A 215 -15.81 -18.62 0.27
N SER A 216 -15.08 -18.39 -0.82
CA SER A 216 -15.59 -17.81 -2.09
C SER A 216 -16.16 -16.39 -1.99
N LYS A 217 -15.89 -15.67 -0.88
CA LYS A 217 -16.32 -14.26 -0.71
C LYS A 217 -15.14 -13.28 -0.69
N GLY A 218 -13.91 -13.79 -0.83
CA GLY A 218 -12.70 -12.99 -0.72
C GLY A 218 -12.27 -12.75 0.72
N THR A 219 -11.31 -11.84 0.88
CA THR A 219 -10.73 -11.50 2.18
C THR A 219 -10.70 -9.98 2.35
N GLU A 220 -10.99 -9.54 3.56
CA GLU A 220 -10.77 -8.17 4.00
C GLU A 220 -9.76 -8.17 5.14
N ILE A 221 -8.71 -7.38 4.99
CA ILE A 221 -7.69 -7.17 6.02
C ILE A 221 -7.65 -5.69 6.36
N VAL A 222 -7.81 -5.38 7.64
CA VAL A 222 -7.75 -4.02 8.15
C VAL A 222 -6.54 -3.89 9.07
N VAL A 223 -5.62 -3.00 8.71
CA VAL A 223 -4.44 -2.64 9.50
C VAL A 223 -4.60 -1.22 9.99
N THR A 224 -4.46 -0.99 11.29
CA THR A 224 -4.45 0.36 11.87
C THR A 224 -3.08 0.60 12.49
N LEU A 225 -2.46 1.72 12.12
CA LEU A 225 -1.15 2.14 12.61
C LEU A 225 -1.21 3.59 13.06
N ASP A 226 -0.55 3.86 14.18
CA ASP A 226 -0.39 5.21 14.71
C ASP A 226 1.04 5.67 14.44
N PHE A 227 1.15 6.79 13.73
CA PHE A 227 2.45 7.38 13.44
C PHE A 227 2.58 8.76 14.09
N ARG A 228 3.76 9.04 14.61
CA ARG A 228 4.12 10.39 15.01
C ARG A 228 4.22 11.26 13.76
N ILE A 229 3.46 12.38 13.76
CA ILE A 229 3.48 13.32 12.63
C ILE A 229 4.72 14.19 12.68
N VAL A 230 5.28 14.47 11.51
CA VAL A 230 6.27 15.51 11.37
C VAL A 230 5.50 16.83 11.36
N ARG A 231 5.39 17.48 12.50
CA ARG A 231 4.93 18.86 12.58
C ARG A 231 6.03 19.77 12.02
N GLU A 232 6.41 19.61 10.77
CA GLU A 232 6.88 20.75 10.05
C GLU A 232 5.67 21.67 9.91
N HIS A 233 5.59 22.65 10.80
CA HIS A 233 5.04 23.91 10.37
C HIS A 233 6.01 24.39 9.25
N LYS A 234 5.86 23.91 8.03
CA LYS A 234 6.08 24.77 6.90
C LYS A 234 5.07 25.88 7.13
N LYS A 235 5.50 26.92 7.86
CA LYS A 235 4.98 28.26 7.62
C LYS A 235 5.25 28.43 6.14
N ILE A 236 4.25 28.18 5.33
CA ILE A 236 4.26 28.68 3.96
C ILE A 236 4.34 30.16 4.19
N GLU A 237 5.56 30.70 4.05
CA GLU A 237 5.74 32.16 4.18
C GLU A 237 4.92 32.76 3.06
N PRO A 238 4.04 33.72 3.36
CA PRO A 238 3.28 34.38 2.32
C PRO A 238 4.26 34.89 1.27
N ILE A 239 3.98 34.59 0.02
CA ILE A 239 4.78 35.11 -1.10
C ILE A 239 4.37 36.56 -1.25
N SER A 240 5.32 37.47 -1.03
CA SER A 240 5.05 38.92 -1.01
C SER A 240 4.32 39.41 -2.26
N GLU A 241 4.62 38.83 -3.43
CA GLU A 241 4.00 39.15 -4.71
C GLU A 241 2.56 38.64 -4.84
N LEU A 242 2.14 37.69 -4.00
CA LEU A 242 0.81 37.10 -3.99
C LEU A 242 -0.05 37.61 -2.82
N GLU A 243 0.50 38.41 -1.94
CA GLU A 243 -0.19 38.94 -0.78
C GLU A 243 -1.33 39.85 -1.21
N GLY A 244 -2.54 39.53 -0.78
CA GLY A 244 -3.75 40.29 -1.11
C GLY A 244 -4.32 40.05 -2.51
N VAL A 245 -3.67 39.29 -3.39
CA VAL A 245 -4.19 38.91 -4.71
C VAL A 245 -5.51 38.16 -4.54
N ARG A 246 -6.54 38.60 -5.25
CA ARG A 246 -7.88 38.01 -5.16
C ARG A 246 -8.06 36.92 -6.18
N VAL A 247 -8.48 35.74 -5.70
CA VAL A 247 -8.62 34.53 -6.52
C VAL A 247 -10.01 33.92 -6.40
N LEU A 248 -10.60 33.50 -7.51
CA LEU A 248 -11.83 32.71 -7.55
C LEU A 248 -11.52 31.30 -7.99
N VAL A 249 -11.88 30.31 -7.14
CA VAL A 249 -11.77 28.87 -7.43
C VAL A 249 -13.15 28.36 -7.80
N VAL A 250 -13.23 27.64 -8.93
CA VAL A 250 -14.48 27.10 -9.47
C VAL A 250 -14.29 25.65 -9.84
N ASP A 251 -14.96 24.73 -9.12
CA ASP A 251 -14.82 23.28 -9.29
C ASP A 251 -16.12 22.64 -8.77
N ASP A 252 -16.65 21.62 -9.43
CA ASP A 252 -17.90 20.98 -9.03
C ASP A 252 -17.74 20.12 -7.76
N ASP A 253 -16.50 19.74 -7.38
CA ASP A 253 -16.21 19.12 -6.09
C ASP A 253 -15.91 20.17 -5.01
N MET A 254 -16.84 20.27 -4.04
CA MET A 254 -16.70 21.14 -2.88
C MET A 254 -15.41 20.90 -2.08
N ASN A 255 -14.92 19.67 -2.01
CA ASN A 255 -13.70 19.35 -1.25
C ASN A 255 -12.46 19.88 -1.96
N THR A 256 -12.41 19.76 -3.28
CA THR A 256 -11.37 20.37 -4.12
C THR A 256 -11.36 21.88 -3.94
N CYS A 257 -12.50 22.55 -4.05
CA CYS A 257 -12.64 23.99 -3.79
C CYS A 257 -12.06 24.41 -2.43
N LYS A 258 -12.44 23.71 -1.36
CA LYS A 258 -11.99 24.00 0.00
C LYS A 258 -10.48 23.79 0.18
N ASN A 259 -9.93 22.69 -0.36
CA ASN A 259 -8.51 22.36 -0.22
C ASN A 259 -7.64 23.37 -0.98
N VAL A 260 -7.97 23.65 -2.25
CA VAL A 260 -7.26 24.63 -3.07
C VAL A 260 -7.35 26.03 -2.41
N SER A 261 -8.53 26.43 -1.95
CA SER A 261 -8.70 27.73 -1.25
C SER A 261 -7.86 27.82 0.02
N LYS A 262 -7.75 26.74 0.79
CA LYS A 262 -6.92 26.69 2.00
C LYS A 262 -5.43 26.88 1.66
N MET A 263 -4.95 26.21 0.62
CA MET A 263 -3.55 26.32 0.17
C MET A 263 -3.23 27.75 -0.31
N LEU A 264 -4.08 28.35 -1.11
CA LEU A 264 -3.88 29.70 -1.63
C LEU A 264 -3.94 30.77 -0.53
N ARG A 265 -4.82 30.62 0.47
CA ARG A 265 -4.85 31.49 1.64
C ARG A 265 -3.58 31.42 2.47
N GLN A 266 -2.95 30.26 2.55
CA GLN A 266 -1.66 30.11 3.23
C GLN A 266 -0.53 30.86 2.51
N LEU A 267 -0.66 31.07 1.18
CA LEU A 267 0.26 31.87 0.37
C LEU A 267 0.01 33.40 0.49
N GLY A 268 -0.99 33.82 1.26
CA GLY A 268 -1.32 35.25 1.47
C GLY A 268 -2.43 35.79 0.54
N MET A 269 -3.04 34.93 -0.28
CA MET A 269 -4.10 35.34 -1.22
C MET A 269 -5.48 35.47 -0.54
N ARG A 270 -6.34 36.29 -1.11
CA ARG A 270 -7.77 36.41 -0.77
C ARG A 270 -8.57 35.51 -1.71
N VAL A 271 -9.14 34.42 -1.18
CA VAL A 271 -9.73 33.37 -2.01
C VAL A 271 -11.22 33.21 -1.73
N ASP A 272 -12.01 33.34 -2.77
CA ASP A 272 -13.41 32.93 -2.84
C ASP A 272 -13.53 31.66 -3.68
N TRP A 273 -14.58 30.86 -3.47
CA TRP A 273 -14.81 29.67 -4.26
C TRP A 273 -16.29 29.39 -4.49
N THR A 274 -16.60 28.69 -5.57
CA THR A 274 -17.96 28.23 -5.88
C THR A 274 -17.91 26.90 -6.60
N VAL A 275 -18.99 26.11 -6.48
CA VAL A 275 -19.17 24.83 -7.19
C VAL A 275 -19.98 24.98 -8.48
N CYS A 276 -20.31 26.19 -8.89
CA CYS A 276 -21.18 26.43 -10.02
C CYS A 276 -20.64 27.58 -10.92
N GLY A 277 -20.47 27.27 -12.22
CA GLY A 277 -19.99 28.24 -13.20
C GLY A 277 -20.89 29.49 -13.35
N LYS A 278 -22.23 29.35 -13.23
CA LYS A 278 -23.14 30.47 -13.25
C LYS A 278 -22.94 31.42 -12.06
N GLU A 279 -22.72 30.86 -10.89
CA GLU A 279 -22.42 31.65 -9.69
C GLU A 279 -21.06 32.34 -9.80
N ALA A 280 -20.08 31.68 -10.45
CA ALA A 280 -18.79 32.31 -10.70
C ALA A 280 -18.90 33.59 -11.53
N VAL A 281 -19.76 33.61 -12.56
CA VAL A 281 -20.03 34.80 -13.36
C VAL A 281 -20.64 35.93 -12.50
N VAL A 282 -21.68 35.60 -11.72
CA VAL A 282 -22.32 36.60 -10.82
C VAL A 282 -21.31 37.19 -9.84
N ARG A 283 -20.49 36.36 -9.19
CA ARG A 283 -19.46 36.81 -8.25
C ARG A 283 -18.39 37.67 -8.93
N THR A 284 -18.08 37.39 -10.19
CA THR A 284 -17.15 38.21 -10.98
C THR A 284 -17.71 39.59 -11.25
N ASP A 285 -19.00 39.67 -11.66
CA ASP A 285 -19.67 40.94 -11.91
C ASP A 285 -19.79 41.77 -10.64
N GLU A 286 -20.21 41.16 -9.52
CA GLU A 286 -20.26 41.81 -8.21
C GLU A 286 -18.88 42.34 -7.78
N ALA A 287 -17.81 41.58 -8.01
CA ALA A 287 -16.45 41.99 -7.68
C ALA A 287 -15.98 43.20 -8.51
N MET A 288 -16.41 43.29 -9.79
CA MET A 288 -16.15 44.42 -10.65
C MET A 288 -16.94 45.69 -10.20
N GLU A 289 -18.20 45.52 -9.80
CA GLU A 289 -19.03 46.63 -9.33
C GLU A 289 -18.47 47.29 -8.06
N ILE A 290 -17.91 46.49 -7.14
CA ILE A 290 -17.27 47.00 -5.92
C ILE A 290 -15.83 47.48 -6.12
N ASN A 291 -15.33 47.48 -7.37
CA ASN A 291 -13.97 47.88 -7.75
C ASN A 291 -12.86 47.04 -7.05
N ASP A 292 -13.15 45.74 -6.80
CA ASP A 292 -12.21 44.76 -6.23
C ASP A 292 -12.26 43.45 -7.04
N PRO A 293 -11.80 43.46 -8.31
CA PRO A 293 -11.94 42.35 -9.23
C PRO A 293 -11.04 41.18 -8.83
N TYR A 294 -11.42 39.93 -9.24
CA TYR A 294 -10.53 38.78 -9.18
C TYR A 294 -9.40 38.96 -10.19
N GLN A 295 -8.19 38.71 -9.75
CA GLN A 295 -6.97 38.78 -10.56
C GLN A 295 -6.58 37.42 -11.12
N ILE A 296 -7.01 36.32 -10.45
CA ILE A 296 -6.75 34.94 -10.86
C ILE A 296 -8.06 34.14 -10.79
N TYR A 297 -8.28 33.30 -11.81
CA TYR A 297 -9.36 32.33 -11.86
C TYR A 297 -8.77 30.94 -11.99
N ILE A 298 -9.15 30.04 -11.10
CA ILE A 298 -8.81 28.62 -11.16
C ILE A 298 -10.11 27.88 -11.42
N VAL A 299 -10.25 27.33 -12.63
CA VAL A 299 -11.53 26.76 -13.09
C VAL A 299 -11.27 25.33 -13.55
N ASP A 300 -12.06 24.38 -13.04
CA ASP A 300 -12.07 23.03 -13.59
C ASP A 300 -12.66 23.02 -15.00
N TRP A 301 -11.97 22.35 -15.93
CA TRP A 301 -12.37 22.30 -17.33
C TRP A 301 -13.56 21.37 -17.60
N LEU A 302 -13.82 20.41 -16.72
CA LEU A 302 -14.81 19.34 -16.92
C LEU A 302 -16.12 19.55 -16.13
N MET A 303 -16.41 20.77 -15.70
CA MET A 303 -17.67 21.05 -15.01
C MET A 303 -18.89 20.90 -15.91
N PRO A 304 -20.02 20.38 -15.39
CA PRO A 304 -21.25 20.23 -16.13
C PRO A 304 -21.92 21.56 -16.52
#